data_f4dcf62aa23085c5ce68c2220e24e236
#
_entry.id   f4dcf62aa23085c5ce68c2220e24e236
#
_cell.length_a   1.000
_cell.length_b   1.000
_cell.length_c   1.000
_cell.angle_alpha   90.00
_cell.angle_beta   90.00
_cell.angle_gamma   90.00
#
_symmetry.space_group_name_H-M   'P 1'
#
loop_
_entity.id
_entity.type
_entity.pdbx_description
1 polymer ?
#
loop_
_entity_poly.entity_id
_entity_poly.type
_entity_poly.pdbx_seq_one_letter_code
_entity_poly.pdbx_strand_id
1 'polypeptide(L)'
;VLDACPFPSELRVSQVVTCLRPAFSQWDDSLFGGLIARFGINSNTKMKELSRGMGMKLQIAVALSHGADLLLLDEATAGLDPLARDEILDMLQEFVGDGERGVLLSSHITSDLERVADRVVGIDVGRIIFDAPRETITDTAGIAHCAASQVAEILECVPGARVVKREFSCDVLVPNRFEFAQAFPEVACDRANVGDYLHFMLKGGR
;
A
#
# COMPACT_ATOMS: atom_id res chain seq x y z
N VAL A 1 7.30 -5.01 11.36
CA VAL A 1 8.24 -4.05 10.73
C VAL A 1 7.69 -2.66 10.98
N LEU A 2 8.49 -1.80 11.57
CA LEU A 2 8.10 -0.46 11.99
C LEU A 2 8.73 0.60 11.08
N ASP A 3 8.13 1.77 10.99
CA ASP A 3 8.65 2.93 10.24
C ASP A 3 10.09 3.30 10.66
N ALA A 4 10.39 3.25 11.96
CA ALA A 4 11.74 3.46 12.47
C ALA A 4 12.43 2.12 12.80
N CYS A 5 13.72 2.03 12.49
CA CYS A 5 14.50 0.83 12.82
C CYS A 5 14.61 0.67 14.35
N PRO A 6 14.08 -0.41 14.95
CA PRO A 6 13.99 -0.58 16.39
C PRO A 6 15.30 -1.04 17.03
N PHE A 7 16.35 -1.29 16.25
CA PHE A 7 17.60 -1.85 16.75
C PHE A 7 18.52 -0.78 17.31
N PRO A 8 19.26 -1.07 18.40
CA PRO A 8 20.18 -0.12 19.02
C PRO A 8 21.25 0.37 18.04
N SER A 9 21.44 1.68 17.95
CA SER A 9 22.28 2.38 16.97
C SER A 9 23.75 1.95 16.96
N GLU A 10 24.29 1.57 18.11
CA GLU A 10 25.71 1.20 18.26
C GLU A 10 26.01 -0.25 17.91
N LEU A 11 25.01 -1.11 17.81
CA LEU A 11 25.20 -2.51 17.43
C LEU A 11 25.52 -2.62 15.93
N ARG A 12 26.29 -3.64 15.59
CA ARG A 12 26.46 -4.10 14.21
C ARG A 12 25.32 -5.00 13.78
N VAL A 13 25.06 -5.08 12.49
CA VAL A 13 24.06 -5.97 11.92
C VAL A 13 24.24 -7.41 12.43
N SER A 14 25.47 -7.94 12.43
CA SER A 14 25.78 -9.28 12.97
C SER A 14 25.44 -9.45 14.45
N GLN A 15 25.62 -8.41 15.27
CA GLN A 15 25.29 -8.45 16.69
C GLN A 15 23.79 -8.44 16.92
N VAL A 16 23.02 -7.65 16.14
CA VAL A 16 21.55 -7.65 16.17
C VAL A 16 21.03 -9.06 15.90
N VAL A 17 21.53 -9.71 14.85
CA VAL A 17 21.13 -11.08 14.49
C VAL A 17 21.48 -12.08 15.57
N THR A 18 22.69 -11.97 16.15
CA THR A 18 23.11 -12.85 17.26
C THR A 18 22.18 -12.73 18.48
N CYS A 19 21.65 -11.53 18.75
CA CYS A 19 20.69 -11.31 19.83
C CYS A 19 19.28 -11.82 19.49
N LEU A 20 18.85 -11.74 18.23
CA LEU A 20 17.50 -12.12 17.81
C LEU A 20 17.35 -13.62 17.57
N ARG A 21 18.35 -14.27 16.99
CA ARG A 21 18.33 -15.70 16.65
C ARG A 21 17.78 -16.61 17.76
N PRO A 22 18.20 -16.51 19.03
CA PRO A 22 17.68 -17.37 20.09
C PRO A 22 16.20 -17.19 20.41
N ALA A 23 15.60 -16.06 19.99
CA ALA A 23 14.18 -15.76 20.23
C ALA A 23 13.25 -16.45 19.22
N PHE A 24 13.79 -16.94 18.09
CA PHE A 24 13.00 -17.53 17.02
C PHE A 24 13.43 -18.95 16.72
N SER A 25 12.53 -19.92 16.99
CA SER A 25 12.81 -21.35 16.81
C SER A 25 12.97 -21.76 15.32
N GLN A 26 12.42 -21.00 14.41
CA GLN A 26 12.45 -21.25 12.97
C GLN A 26 13.42 -20.33 12.22
N TRP A 27 14.42 -19.76 12.91
CA TRP A 27 15.38 -18.86 12.29
C TRP A 27 16.22 -19.57 11.22
N ASP A 28 16.23 -19.00 10.01
CA ASP A 28 17.01 -19.47 8.86
C ASP A 28 18.20 -18.53 8.56
N ASP A 29 19.41 -18.97 8.93
CA ASP A 29 20.65 -18.23 8.70
C ASP A 29 21.00 -18.11 7.21
N SER A 30 20.65 -19.11 6.39
CA SER A 30 20.92 -19.11 4.97
C SER A 30 20.06 -18.08 4.26
N LEU A 31 18.76 -18.05 4.59
CA LEU A 31 17.83 -17.05 4.06
C LEU A 31 18.25 -15.64 4.47
N PHE A 32 18.56 -15.43 5.77
CA PHE A 32 19.02 -14.13 6.24
C PHE A 32 20.29 -13.66 5.51
N GLY A 33 21.29 -14.55 5.39
CA GLY A 33 22.54 -14.25 4.69
C GLY A 33 22.31 -13.90 3.22
N GLY A 34 21.43 -14.61 2.54
CA GLY A 34 21.03 -14.32 1.15
C GLY A 34 20.34 -12.96 1.00
N LEU A 35 19.41 -12.65 1.91
CA LEU A 35 18.69 -11.36 1.88
C LEU A 35 19.60 -10.16 2.13
N ILE A 36 20.46 -10.19 3.15
CA ILE A 36 21.38 -9.07 3.39
C ILE A 36 22.39 -8.90 2.26
N ALA A 37 22.83 -10.00 1.63
CA ALA A 37 23.70 -9.94 0.43
C ALA A 37 22.96 -9.29 -0.76
N ARG A 38 21.71 -9.72 -1.04
CA ARG A 38 20.85 -9.13 -2.07
C ARG A 38 20.66 -7.62 -1.85
N PHE A 39 20.53 -7.18 -0.60
CA PHE A 39 20.33 -5.77 -0.22
C PHE A 39 21.63 -4.96 -0.13
N GLY A 40 22.79 -5.57 -0.35
CA GLY A 40 24.08 -4.92 -0.20
C GLY A 40 24.39 -4.47 1.23
N ILE A 41 23.80 -5.13 2.25
CA ILE A 41 24.02 -4.82 3.65
C ILE A 41 25.22 -5.60 4.17
N ASN A 42 26.26 -4.85 4.64
CA ASN A 42 27.41 -5.48 5.25
C ASN A 42 27.12 -5.79 6.73
N SER A 43 27.33 -7.05 7.13
CA SER A 43 27.10 -7.51 8.51
C SER A 43 27.94 -6.79 9.58
N ASN A 44 29.04 -6.15 9.20
CA ASN A 44 29.91 -5.38 10.09
C ASN A 44 29.48 -3.91 10.21
N THR A 45 28.56 -3.43 9.40
CA THR A 45 28.05 -2.04 9.45
C THR A 45 27.27 -1.83 10.75
N LYS A 46 27.46 -0.69 11.41
CA LYS A 46 26.68 -0.28 12.57
C LYS A 46 25.29 0.17 12.15
N MET A 47 24.30 -0.05 13.01
CA MET A 47 22.91 0.33 12.73
C MET A 47 22.76 1.82 12.39
N LYS A 48 23.48 2.71 13.06
CA LYS A 48 23.47 4.15 12.79
C LYS A 48 24.07 4.57 11.44
N GLU A 49 24.81 3.69 10.78
CA GLU A 49 25.44 3.93 9.47
C GLU A 49 24.56 3.48 8.31
N LEU A 50 23.45 2.75 8.60
CA LEU A 50 22.48 2.34 7.61
C LEU A 50 21.62 3.53 7.19
N SER A 51 21.38 3.66 5.88
CA SER A 51 20.32 4.54 5.40
C SER A 51 18.95 4.04 5.88
N ARG A 52 17.91 4.89 5.81
CA ARG A 52 16.54 4.49 6.17
C ARG A 52 16.10 3.27 5.35
N GLY A 53 16.34 3.26 4.04
CA GLY A 53 16.03 2.13 3.17
C GLY A 53 16.78 0.85 3.53
N MET A 54 18.07 0.94 3.85
CA MET A 54 18.83 -0.22 4.32
C MET A 54 18.32 -0.73 5.68
N GLY A 55 17.94 0.16 6.58
CA GLY A 55 17.35 -0.20 7.87
C GLY A 55 16.00 -0.91 7.69
N MET A 56 15.18 -0.46 6.74
CA MET A 56 13.92 -1.11 6.40
C MET A 56 14.14 -2.50 5.79
N LYS A 57 15.03 -2.61 4.81
CA LYS A 57 15.41 -3.90 4.20
C LYS A 57 15.95 -4.89 5.24
N LEU A 58 16.74 -4.43 6.20
CA LEU A 58 17.21 -5.27 7.30
C LEU A 58 16.06 -5.77 8.18
N GLN A 59 15.11 -4.92 8.55
CA GLN A 59 13.94 -5.34 9.34
C GLN A 59 13.13 -6.41 8.61
N ILE A 60 12.93 -6.24 7.30
CA ILE A 60 12.22 -7.21 6.47
C ILE A 60 13.03 -8.51 6.37
N ALA A 61 14.35 -8.44 6.16
CA ALA A 61 15.21 -9.62 6.16
C ALA A 61 15.10 -10.41 7.48
N VAL A 62 15.09 -9.72 8.62
CA VAL A 62 14.84 -10.35 9.93
C VAL A 62 13.46 -11.00 9.98
N ALA A 63 12.41 -10.28 9.57
CA ALA A 63 11.03 -10.79 9.62
C ALA A 63 10.83 -12.02 8.73
N LEU A 64 11.43 -12.06 7.56
CA LEU A 64 11.37 -13.21 6.65
C LEU A 64 12.15 -14.41 7.19
N SER A 65 13.28 -14.18 7.86
CA SER A 65 14.20 -15.23 8.29
C SER A 65 13.74 -16.01 9.52
N HIS A 66 12.67 -15.59 10.18
CA HIS A 66 12.12 -16.35 11.32
C HIS A 66 10.86 -17.16 10.98
N GLY A 67 10.53 -17.32 9.69
CA GLY A 67 9.41 -18.15 9.25
C GLY A 67 8.05 -17.50 9.49
N ALA A 68 7.92 -16.18 9.26
CA ALA A 68 6.64 -15.49 9.42
C ALA A 68 5.63 -15.92 8.35
N ASP A 69 4.39 -16.21 8.77
CA ASP A 69 3.24 -16.44 7.89
C ASP A 69 2.53 -15.12 7.53
N LEU A 70 2.65 -14.12 8.41
CA LEU A 70 2.04 -12.80 8.25
C LEU A 70 3.05 -11.68 8.54
N LEU A 71 3.24 -10.79 7.59
CA LEU A 71 4.02 -9.56 7.78
C LEU A 71 3.09 -8.38 8.12
N LEU A 72 3.38 -7.69 9.22
CA LEU A 72 2.75 -6.43 9.58
C LEU A 72 3.75 -5.29 9.30
N LEU A 73 3.42 -4.42 8.37
CA LEU A 73 4.28 -3.37 7.86
C LEU A 73 3.62 -2.00 8.11
N ASP A 74 4.26 -1.17 8.89
CA ASP A 74 3.80 0.18 9.18
C ASP A 74 4.64 1.20 8.40
N GLU A 75 4.03 1.84 7.40
CA GLU A 75 4.66 2.85 6.53
C GLU A 75 6.01 2.42 5.93
N ALA A 76 6.14 1.15 5.56
CA ALA A 76 7.42 0.52 5.20
C ALA A 76 8.11 1.13 3.98
N THR A 77 7.39 1.86 3.14
CA THR A 77 7.92 2.49 1.91
C THR A 77 8.05 4.00 2.02
N ALA A 78 7.55 4.61 3.09
CA ALA A 78 7.55 6.05 3.27
C ALA A 78 8.97 6.62 3.39
N GLY A 79 9.26 7.67 2.61
CA GLY A 79 10.56 8.37 2.64
C GLY A 79 11.74 7.56 2.10
N LEU A 80 11.49 6.47 1.38
CA LEU A 80 12.50 5.74 0.63
C LEU A 80 12.71 6.38 -0.75
N ASP A 81 13.91 6.19 -1.30
CA ASP A 81 14.14 6.47 -2.71
C ASP A 81 13.38 5.47 -3.59
N PRO A 82 13.08 5.82 -4.86
CA PRO A 82 12.25 4.99 -5.72
C PRO A 82 12.78 3.55 -5.91
N LEU A 83 14.10 3.37 -6.01
CA LEU A 83 14.70 2.04 -6.23
C LEU A 83 14.54 1.15 -4.99
N ALA A 84 14.85 1.68 -3.80
CA ALA A 84 14.67 0.95 -2.54
C ALA A 84 13.20 0.58 -2.30
N ARG A 85 12.28 1.48 -2.67
CA ARG A 85 10.83 1.27 -2.58
C ARG A 85 10.38 0.13 -3.51
N ASP A 86 10.81 0.16 -4.76
CA ASP A 86 10.48 -0.87 -5.74
C ASP A 86 10.97 -2.25 -5.30
N GLU A 87 12.21 -2.35 -4.82
CA GLU A 87 12.76 -3.61 -4.31
C GLU A 87 11.97 -4.18 -3.12
N ILE A 88 11.47 -3.32 -2.23
CA ILE A 88 10.61 -3.76 -1.11
C ILE A 88 9.28 -4.27 -1.61
N LEU A 89 8.62 -3.56 -2.52
CA LEU A 89 7.33 -3.97 -3.06
C LEU A 89 7.42 -5.30 -3.82
N ASP A 90 8.47 -5.48 -4.63
CA ASP A 90 8.74 -6.75 -5.33
C ASP A 90 8.91 -7.91 -4.35
N MET A 91 9.66 -7.69 -3.27
CA MET A 91 9.87 -8.70 -2.24
C MET A 91 8.59 -9.05 -1.49
N LEU A 92 7.70 -8.10 -1.25
CA LEU A 92 6.39 -8.38 -0.65
C LEU A 92 5.52 -9.22 -1.58
N GLN A 93 5.57 -8.97 -2.89
CA GLN A 93 4.89 -9.82 -3.89
C GLN A 93 5.49 -11.22 -3.94
N GLU A 94 6.83 -11.33 -3.92
CA GLU A 94 7.51 -12.64 -3.84
C GLU A 94 7.10 -13.42 -2.56
N PHE A 95 6.94 -12.71 -1.44
CA PHE A 95 6.57 -13.33 -0.16
C PHE A 95 5.16 -13.93 -0.16
N VAL A 96 4.18 -13.28 -0.78
CA VAL A 96 2.78 -13.76 -0.85
C VAL A 96 2.54 -14.69 -2.04
N GLY A 97 3.51 -14.90 -2.91
CA GLY A 97 3.36 -15.58 -4.20
C GLY A 97 2.87 -17.03 -4.14
N ASP A 98 3.03 -17.73 -3.00
CA ASP A 98 2.50 -19.08 -2.77
C ASP A 98 1.04 -19.12 -2.29
N GLY A 99 0.48 -17.96 -1.92
CA GLY A 99 -0.89 -17.83 -1.41
C GLY A 99 -1.11 -18.34 0.02
N GLU A 100 -0.07 -18.86 0.69
CA GLU A 100 -0.14 -19.36 2.07
C GLU A 100 0.23 -18.26 3.08
N ARG A 101 0.88 -17.19 2.62
CA ARG A 101 1.39 -16.08 3.45
C ARG A 101 0.64 -14.80 3.15
N GLY A 102 0.62 -13.91 4.14
CA GLY A 102 -0.10 -12.64 4.06
C GLY A 102 0.76 -11.43 4.42
N VAL A 103 0.35 -10.27 3.90
CA VAL A 103 0.93 -8.97 4.24
C VAL A 103 -0.19 -8.02 4.63
N LEU A 104 -0.07 -7.37 5.78
CA LEU A 104 -0.86 -6.20 6.14
C LEU A 104 0.06 -4.97 6.09
N LEU A 105 -0.17 -4.13 5.11
CA LEU A 105 0.63 -2.92 4.86
C LEU A 105 -0.20 -1.67 5.15
N SER A 106 0.24 -0.83 6.08
CA SER A 106 -0.23 0.55 6.18
C SER A 106 0.61 1.45 5.26
N SER A 107 -0.03 2.31 4.49
CA SER A 107 0.64 3.30 3.64
C SER A 107 -0.27 4.48 3.33
N HIS A 108 0.29 5.69 3.31
CA HIS A 108 -0.36 6.88 2.73
C HIS A 108 0.00 7.05 1.24
N ILE A 109 0.84 6.18 0.68
CA ILE A 109 1.27 6.20 -0.71
C ILE A 109 0.37 5.23 -1.49
N THR A 110 -0.70 5.75 -2.07
CA THR A 110 -1.75 4.94 -2.71
C THR A 110 -1.24 4.13 -3.90
N SER A 111 -0.21 4.61 -4.63
CA SER A 111 0.40 3.86 -5.73
C SER A 111 1.09 2.56 -5.29
N ASP A 112 1.55 2.46 -4.03
CA ASP A 112 2.09 1.20 -3.50
C ASP A 112 0.98 0.17 -3.32
N LEU A 113 -0.16 0.61 -2.78
CA LEU A 113 -1.34 -0.23 -2.59
C LEU A 113 -1.88 -0.72 -3.93
N GLU A 114 -1.90 0.14 -4.95
CA GLU A 114 -2.30 -0.27 -6.31
C GLU A 114 -1.41 -1.37 -6.88
N ARG A 115 -0.12 -1.36 -6.53
CA ARG A 115 0.84 -2.34 -7.04
C ARG A 115 0.76 -3.69 -6.34
N VAL A 116 0.59 -3.71 -5.01
CA VAL A 116 0.78 -4.93 -4.21
C VAL A 116 -0.46 -5.43 -3.49
N ALA A 117 -1.50 -4.59 -3.29
CA ALA A 117 -2.65 -4.98 -2.49
C ALA A 117 -3.71 -5.72 -3.32
N ASP A 118 -4.29 -6.78 -2.77
CA ASP A 118 -5.50 -7.42 -3.29
C ASP A 118 -6.75 -6.72 -2.76
N ARG A 119 -6.67 -6.16 -1.55
CA ARG A 119 -7.77 -5.49 -0.86
C ARG A 119 -7.28 -4.21 -0.20
N VAL A 120 -8.08 -3.16 -0.30
CA VAL A 120 -7.78 -1.84 0.26
C VAL A 120 -8.83 -1.46 1.29
N VAL A 121 -8.37 -1.06 2.47
CA VAL A 121 -9.21 -0.56 3.56
C VAL A 121 -8.85 0.90 3.82
N GLY A 122 -9.81 1.80 3.62
CA GLY A 122 -9.64 3.21 3.96
C GLY A 122 -10.06 3.48 5.40
N ILE A 123 -9.19 4.17 6.15
CA ILE A 123 -9.44 4.53 7.54
C ILE A 123 -9.35 6.04 7.68
N ASP A 124 -10.35 6.65 8.33
CA ASP A 124 -10.36 8.05 8.70
C ASP A 124 -10.92 8.23 10.12
N VAL A 125 -10.22 9.03 10.93
CA VAL A 125 -10.58 9.32 12.35
C VAL A 125 -10.97 8.05 13.12
N GLY A 126 -10.19 6.97 12.95
CA GLY A 126 -10.39 5.68 13.64
C GLY A 126 -11.60 4.87 13.15
N ARG A 127 -12.16 5.19 11.98
CA ARG A 127 -13.29 4.47 11.37
C ARG A 127 -12.94 3.96 9.99
N ILE A 128 -13.42 2.78 9.67
CA ILE A 128 -13.34 2.26 8.30
C ILE A 128 -14.37 3.03 7.46
N ILE A 129 -13.89 3.74 6.43
CA ILE A 129 -14.71 4.51 5.50
C ILE A 129 -15.04 3.71 4.23
N PHE A 130 -14.18 2.76 3.87
CA PHE A 130 -14.46 1.75 2.86
C PHE A 130 -13.55 0.52 3.08
N ASP A 131 -14.00 -0.60 2.53
CA ASP A 131 -13.29 -1.87 2.47
C ASP A 131 -13.66 -2.56 1.16
N ALA A 132 -12.71 -2.63 0.21
CA ALA A 132 -12.99 -3.10 -1.14
C ALA A 132 -11.79 -3.85 -1.75
N PRO A 133 -12.05 -4.83 -2.65
CA PRO A 133 -11.02 -5.37 -3.52
C PRO A 133 -10.39 -4.24 -4.35
N ARG A 134 -9.07 -4.27 -4.53
CA ARG A 134 -8.35 -3.29 -5.36
C ARG A 134 -8.94 -3.20 -6.77
N GLU A 135 -9.26 -4.33 -7.39
CA GLU A 135 -9.84 -4.40 -8.73
C GLU A 135 -11.19 -3.66 -8.84
N THR A 136 -12.01 -3.70 -7.78
CA THR A 136 -13.25 -2.93 -7.74
C THR A 136 -12.96 -1.44 -7.82
N ILE A 137 -11.90 -0.97 -7.16
CA ILE A 137 -11.50 0.44 -7.17
C ILE A 137 -10.87 0.81 -8.50
N THR A 138 -9.88 0.02 -8.95
CA THR A 138 -9.03 0.41 -10.09
C THR A 138 -9.61 0.00 -11.44
N ASP A 139 -10.37 -1.08 -11.54
CA ASP A 139 -10.82 -1.60 -12.83
C ASP A 139 -12.31 -1.35 -13.08
N THR A 140 -13.11 -1.27 -12.02
CA THR A 140 -14.56 -1.12 -12.14
C THR A 140 -15.03 0.31 -11.88
N ALA A 141 -14.55 0.97 -10.81
CA ALA A 141 -14.96 2.35 -10.51
C ALA A 141 -14.41 3.35 -11.54
N GLY A 142 -15.09 4.48 -11.65
CA GLY A 142 -14.70 5.56 -12.54
C GLY A 142 -14.97 6.94 -11.96
N ILE A 143 -14.39 7.94 -12.62
CA ILE A 143 -14.63 9.36 -12.32
C ILE A 143 -15.27 9.98 -13.54
N ALA A 144 -16.53 10.34 -13.42
CA ALA A 144 -17.29 11.06 -14.45
C ALA A 144 -17.07 12.56 -14.30
N HIS A 145 -16.80 13.22 -15.43
CA HIS A 145 -16.61 14.66 -15.51
C HIS A 145 -17.85 15.30 -16.12
N CYS A 146 -18.65 15.99 -15.30
CA CYS A 146 -19.94 16.50 -15.73
C CYS A 146 -20.16 17.97 -15.37
N ALA A 147 -21.15 18.58 -16.01
CA ALA A 147 -21.64 19.90 -15.63
C ALA A 147 -22.48 19.82 -14.34
N ALA A 148 -22.55 20.90 -13.59
CA ALA A 148 -23.34 20.96 -12.36
C ALA A 148 -24.83 20.63 -12.56
N SER A 149 -25.37 20.89 -13.76
CA SER A 149 -26.76 20.57 -14.12
C SER A 149 -27.05 19.06 -14.25
N GLN A 150 -26.02 18.25 -14.54
CA GLN A 150 -26.14 16.80 -14.74
C GLN A 150 -26.01 16.01 -13.43
N VAL A 151 -25.46 16.65 -12.37
CA VAL A 151 -25.16 15.98 -11.10
C VAL A 151 -26.40 15.36 -10.45
N ALA A 152 -27.54 16.09 -10.46
CA ALA A 152 -28.76 15.60 -9.81
C ALA A 152 -29.27 14.31 -10.47
N GLU A 153 -29.28 14.24 -11.78
CA GLU A 153 -29.68 13.08 -12.56
C GLU A 153 -28.74 11.89 -12.33
N ILE A 154 -27.42 12.15 -12.35
CA ILE A 154 -26.41 11.10 -12.10
C ILE A 154 -26.57 10.51 -10.69
N LEU A 155 -26.75 11.34 -9.66
CA LEU A 155 -26.91 10.88 -8.28
C LEU A 155 -28.22 10.10 -8.07
N GLU A 156 -29.27 10.40 -8.84
CA GLU A 156 -30.53 9.67 -8.81
C GLU A 156 -30.41 8.30 -9.53
N CYS A 157 -29.73 8.27 -10.67
CA CYS A 157 -29.62 7.07 -11.51
C CYS A 157 -28.50 6.12 -11.06
N VAL A 158 -27.46 6.60 -10.35
CA VAL A 158 -26.28 5.82 -9.99
C VAL A 158 -26.17 5.68 -8.46
N PRO A 159 -26.73 4.60 -7.88
CA PRO A 159 -26.62 4.37 -6.43
C PRO A 159 -25.14 4.26 -5.98
N GLY A 160 -24.80 4.98 -4.92
CA GLY A 160 -23.44 4.97 -4.40
C GLY A 160 -22.50 5.98 -5.04
N ALA A 161 -22.96 6.76 -6.03
CA ALA A 161 -22.19 7.86 -6.60
C ALA A 161 -21.89 8.94 -5.54
N ARG A 162 -20.70 9.55 -5.65
CA ARG A 162 -20.25 10.64 -4.78
C ARG A 162 -19.73 11.77 -5.59
N VAL A 163 -20.11 13.00 -5.25
CA VAL A 163 -19.73 14.20 -6.01
C VAL A 163 -18.70 15.05 -5.26
N VAL A 164 -17.72 15.51 -5.99
CA VAL A 164 -16.80 16.58 -5.58
C VAL A 164 -16.97 17.75 -6.55
N LYS A 165 -17.40 18.90 -6.03
CA LYS A 165 -17.57 20.11 -6.83
C LYS A 165 -16.22 20.76 -7.10
N ARG A 166 -15.99 21.15 -8.35
CA ARG A 166 -14.91 21.99 -8.78
C ARG A 166 -15.42 23.39 -9.12
N GLU A 167 -14.54 24.28 -9.50
CA GLU A 167 -14.88 25.67 -9.75
C GLU A 167 -15.88 25.84 -10.93
N PHE A 168 -15.72 25.03 -11.99
CA PHE A 168 -16.54 25.10 -13.21
C PHE A 168 -17.16 23.76 -13.64
N SER A 169 -16.88 22.67 -12.91
CA SER A 169 -17.36 21.34 -13.25
C SER A 169 -17.61 20.55 -11.97
N CYS A 170 -18.11 19.34 -12.11
CA CYS A 170 -18.22 18.37 -11.02
C CYS A 170 -17.56 17.08 -11.45
N ASP A 171 -16.80 16.51 -10.52
CA ASP A 171 -16.30 15.15 -10.66
C ASP A 171 -17.18 14.23 -9.82
N VAL A 172 -17.62 13.11 -10.40
CA VAL A 172 -18.49 12.14 -9.73
C VAL A 172 -17.83 10.78 -9.75
N LEU A 173 -17.52 10.25 -8.57
CA LEU A 173 -17.11 8.84 -8.43
C LEU A 173 -18.33 7.97 -8.69
N VAL A 174 -18.23 7.04 -9.65
CA VAL A 174 -19.24 6.07 -10.00
C VAL A 174 -18.74 4.66 -9.70
N PRO A 175 -19.56 3.78 -9.09
CA PRO A 175 -19.12 2.44 -8.70
C PRO A 175 -18.77 1.53 -9.89
N ASN A 176 -19.41 1.75 -11.04
CA ASN A 176 -19.17 0.98 -12.27
C ASN A 176 -19.14 1.91 -13.48
N ARG A 177 -17.94 2.16 -14.01
CA ARG A 177 -17.73 3.04 -15.17
C ARG A 177 -18.30 2.49 -16.47
N PHE A 178 -18.44 1.16 -16.58
CA PHE A 178 -18.96 0.53 -17.79
C PHE A 178 -20.49 0.68 -17.87
N GLU A 179 -21.19 0.46 -16.76
CA GLU A 179 -22.64 0.71 -16.66
C GLU A 179 -22.94 2.20 -16.79
N PHE A 180 -22.10 3.05 -16.18
CA PHE A 180 -22.23 4.49 -16.30
C PHE A 180 -22.09 4.97 -17.74
N ALA A 181 -21.09 4.49 -18.49
CA ALA A 181 -20.88 4.87 -19.90
C ALA A 181 -22.04 4.44 -20.82
N GLN A 182 -22.79 3.37 -20.46
CA GLN A 182 -24.00 2.99 -21.19
C GLN A 182 -25.17 3.92 -20.88
N ALA A 183 -25.31 4.36 -19.63
CA ALA A 183 -26.41 5.21 -19.20
C ALA A 183 -26.19 6.70 -19.60
N PHE A 184 -24.93 7.14 -19.60
CA PHE A 184 -24.53 8.54 -19.86
C PHE A 184 -23.41 8.62 -20.92
N PRO A 185 -23.67 8.23 -22.17
CA PRO A 185 -22.62 8.13 -23.20
C PRO A 185 -21.97 9.46 -23.58
N GLU A 186 -22.61 10.59 -23.26
CA GLU A 186 -22.09 11.93 -23.50
C GLU A 186 -21.18 12.46 -22.38
N VAL A 187 -21.11 11.75 -21.24
CA VAL A 187 -20.29 12.15 -20.08
C VAL A 187 -18.98 11.36 -20.08
N ALA A 188 -17.87 12.05 -20.17
CA ALA A 188 -16.56 11.42 -20.08
C ALA A 188 -16.36 10.79 -18.69
N CYS A 189 -15.90 9.55 -18.68
CA CYS A 189 -15.67 8.80 -17.44
C CYS A 189 -14.31 8.12 -17.50
N ASP A 190 -13.38 8.57 -16.66
CA ASP A 190 -12.05 8.04 -16.55
C ASP A 190 -12.00 6.89 -15.52
N ARG A 191 -10.95 6.07 -15.60
CA ARG A 191 -10.67 5.03 -14.60
C ARG A 191 -10.27 5.70 -13.28
N ALA A 192 -10.83 5.23 -12.18
CA ALA A 192 -10.42 5.67 -10.84
C ALA A 192 -9.13 4.96 -10.40
N ASN A 193 -8.33 5.62 -9.58
CA ASN A 193 -7.23 5.04 -8.84
C ASN A 193 -7.55 5.02 -7.34
N VAL A 194 -6.70 4.37 -6.52
CA VAL A 194 -6.93 4.26 -5.06
C VAL A 194 -6.91 5.64 -4.40
N GLY A 195 -6.06 6.55 -4.87
CA GLY A 195 -5.99 7.92 -4.34
C GLY A 195 -7.26 8.71 -4.61
N ASP A 196 -7.77 8.63 -5.83
CA ASP A 196 -9.04 9.25 -6.21
C ASP A 196 -10.19 8.68 -5.39
N TYR A 197 -10.28 7.35 -5.31
CA TYR A 197 -11.33 6.67 -4.55
C TYR A 197 -11.34 7.12 -3.08
N LEU A 198 -10.17 7.13 -2.44
CA LEU A 198 -10.01 7.63 -1.07
C LEU A 198 -10.46 9.10 -0.95
N HIS A 199 -10.07 9.96 -1.90
CA HIS A 199 -10.45 11.37 -1.90
C HIS A 199 -11.98 11.53 -1.93
N PHE A 200 -12.67 10.80 -2.81
CA PHE A 200 -14.14 10.86 -2.89
C PHE A 200 -14.82 10.26 -1.65
N MET A 201 -14.25 9.23 -1.04
CA MET A 201 -14.78 8.67 0.19
C MET A 201 -14.65 9.60 1.39
N LEU A 202 -13.61 10.44 1.41
CA LEU A 202 -13.37 11.43 2.45
C LEU A 202 -14.18 12.73 2.25
N LYS A 203 -14.27 13.22 1.00
CA LYS A 203 -14.79 14.57 0.71
C LYS A 203 -16.05 14.58 -0.14
N GLY A 204 -16.38 13.48 -0.80
CA GLY A 204 -17.54 13.41 -1.69
C GLY A 204 -18.87 13.48 -0.92
N GLY A 205 -19.73 14.43 -1.30
CA GLY A 205 -21.13 14.49 -0.89
C GLY A 205 -21.99 13.47 -1.66
N ARG A 206 -23.16 13.13 -1.10
CA ARG A 206 -24.25 12.45 -1.80
C ARG A 206 -25.18 13.47 -2.42
#